data_8ab119286d030b3d5595f58dd39fab05
#
_entry.id   8ab119286d030b3d5595f58dd39fab05
#
_cell.length_a   1.000
_cell.length_b   1.000
_cell.length_c   1.000
_cell.angle_alpha   90.00
_cell.angle_beta   90.00
_cell.angle_gamma   90.00
#
_symmetry.space_group_name_H-M   'P 1'
#
loop_
_entity.id
_entity.type
_entity.pdbx_description
1 polymer ?
#
loop_
_entity_poly.entity_id
_entity_poly.type
_entity_poly.pdbx_seq_one_letter_code
_entity_poly.pdbx_strand_id
1 'polypeptide(L)'
;MIIEKSTSVATRGSAVGTWRGWLVSTLGLVLVLGVFVSPAPAAKKEEKAQMLVERAEQTLDMFASDPRFTHDYYGYLTTAKGFLMIPSMAKGGFIVGGSKGRGVLMARDAETGEWNGPAFYTLGGASIGLQAGGKNSEILIIITSERGINRLLNTGAKLGGDLSVAVGTLGEGIGSADVRADLIAFSRSKGFFGGASLEGSVVDVSQSRNRAYYGEDLRPSDILIRSRGENEGADGLIDSVVAITTIEHTQVADSEGSD
;
A
#
# COMPACT_ATOMS: atom_id res chain seq x y z
N MET A 1 80.63 31.72 -56.32
CA MET A 1 81.14 33.04 -56.24
C MET A 1 80.89 33.50 -54.84
N ILE A 2 81.90 33.36 -54.05
CA ILE A 2 82.53 34.40 -53.22
C ILE A 2 81.68 34.76 -51.98
N ILE A 3 82.14 34.29 -50.87
CA ILE A 3 82.99 34.94 -49.79
C ILE A 3 82.04 35.61 -48.77
N GLU A 4 82.19 35.65 -47.49
CA GLU A 4 83.21 35.44 -46.47
C GLU A 4 82.56 35.78 -45.11
N LYS A 5 83.01 35.06 -44.10
CA LYS A 5 83.59 35.50 -42.85
C LYS A 5 82.90 36.62 -42.07
N SER A 6 82.70 36.51 -40.82
CA SER A 6 83.72 36.82 -39.78
C SER A 6 83.17 36.70 -38.36
N THR A 7 83.76 35.87 -37.62
CA THR A 7 84.28 35.91 -36.26
C THR A 7 84.11 37.18 -35.45
N SER A 8 83.73 37.09 -34.17
CA SER A 8 84.31 37.64 -32.98
C SER A 8 83.46 37.45 -31.73
N VAL A 9 83.83 36.64 -30.84
CA VAL A 9 84.64 36.76 -29.61
C VAL A 9 83.95 37.57 -28.48
N ALA A 10 83.60 36.76 -27.48
CA ALA A 10 83.69 36.94 -26.03
C ALA A 10 83.30 38.25 -25.34
N THR A 11 82.51 38.14 -24.31
CA THR A 11 83.01 38.43 -22.95
C THR A 11 82.06 37.87 -21.86
N ARG A 12 82.69 37.41 -20.81
CA ARG A 12 82.19 36.96 -19.56
C ARG A 12 81.40 38.03 -18.81
N GLY A 13 80.30 37.72 -18.17
CA GLY A 13 79.66 38.50 -17.13
C GLY A 13 78.86 37.58 -16.21
N SER A 14 79.46 37.26 -15.11
CA SER A 14 78.84 36.56 -13.99
C SER A 14 77.81 37.45 -13.31
N ALA A 15 76.62 36.99 -13.16
CA ALA A 15 75.71 37.52 -12.16
C ALA A 15 74.90 36.38 -11.55
N VAL A 16 75.19 36.12 -10.32
CA VAL A 16 74.46 35.29 -9.37
C VAL A 16 73.11 35.93 -9.17
N GLY A 17 72.02 35.28 -9.62
CA GLY A 17 70.65 35.72 -9.42
C GLY A 17 69.83 34.60 -8.84
N THR A 18 69.53 34.74 -7.61
CA THR A 18 68.72 33.95 -6.71
C THR A 18 67.52 33.31 -7.34
N TRP A 19 67.45 31.97 -7.29
CA TRP A 19 66.28 31.17 -7.53
C TRP A 19 65.36 31.28 -6.29
N ARG A 20 64.43 32.18 -6.32
CA ARG A 20 63.27 32.17 -5.38
C ARG A 20 62.07 31.58 -6.08
N GLY A 21 61.82 30.39 -5.71
CA GLY A 21 60.60 29.66 -5.50
C GLY A 21 59.35 30.08 -6.28
N TRP A 22 59.03 29.32 -7.28
CA TRP A 22 57.62 29.12 -7.67
C TRP A 22 57.20 27.75 -7.17
N LEU A 23 56.75 27.74 -5.91
CA LEU A 23 55.87 26.68 -5.41
C LEU A 23 54.54 26.86 -6.10
N VAL A 24 54.33 26.14 -7.20
CA VAL A 24 53.02 25.92 -7.79
C VAL A 24 52.30 25.02 -6.80
N SER A 25 51.47 25.62 -5.95
CA SER A 25 50.44 24.92 -5.18
C SER A 25 49.49 24.26 -6.15
N THR A 26 49.71 22.99 -6.42
CA THR A 26 48.67 22.13 -6.98
C THR A 26 47.64 21.91 -5.92
N LEU A 27 46.68 22.85 -5.84
CA LEU A 27 45.43 22.67 -5.10
C LEU A 27 44.67 21.53 -5.78
N GLY A 28 44.84 20.36 -5.22
CA GLY A 28 44.07 19.17 -5.66
C GLY A 28 42.59 19.43 -5.48
N LEU A 29 41.93 19.78 -6.56
CA LEU A 29 40.46 19.78 -6.66
C LEU A 29 40.00 18.31 -6.52
N VAL A 30 39.77 17.89 -5.27
CA VAL A 30 39.05 16.64 -4.99
C VAL A 30 37.61 16.86 -5.43
N LEU A 31 37.33 16.51 -6.66
CA LEU A 31 35.99 16.43 -7.20
C LEU A 31 35.31 15.24 -6.50
N VAL A 32 34.63 15.50 -5.38
CA VAL A 32 33.73 14.53 -4.76
C VAL A 32 32.59 14.31 -5.73
N LEU A 33 32.78 13.35 -6.63
CA LEU A 33 31.69 12.74 -7.40
C LEU A 33 30.78 12.08 -6.39
N GLY A 34 29.76 12.83 -5.92
CA GLY A 34 28.62 12.26 -5.22
C GLY A 34 27.98 11.25 -6.14
N VAL A 35 28.26 9.97 -5.92
CA VAL A 35 27.58 8.89 -6.57
C VAL A 35 26.13 8.96 -6.07
N PHE A 36 25.25 9.62 -6.82
CA PHE A 36 23.81 9.48 -6.66
C PHE A 36 23.47 8.03 -7.00
N VAL A 37 23.55 7.17 -5.99
CA VAL A 37 23.04 5.81 -6.09
C VAL A 37 21.53 5.93 -6.18
N SER A 38 21.01 5.96 -7.41
CA SER A 38 19.57 5.81 -7.60
C SER A 38 19.18 4.44 -7.06
N PRO A 39 18.14 4.35 -6.19
CA PRO A 39 17.73 3.07 -5.65
C PRO A 39 17.41 2.10 -6.78
N ALA A 40 17.87 0.88 -6.63
CA ALA A 40 17.64 -0.18 -7.61
C ALA A 40 16.13 -0.34 -7.87
N PRO A 41 15.70 -0.77 -9.08
CA PRO A 41 14.27 -0.95 -9.38
C PRO A 41 13.52 -1.88 -8.40
N ALA A 42 14.23 -2.80 -7.77
CA ALA A 42 13.68 -3.69 -6.74
C ALA A 42 13.35 -2.92 -5.46
N ALA A 43 14.28 -2.13 -4.92
CA ALA A 43 14.07 -1.29 -3.73
C ALA A 43 12.88 -0.32 -3.93
N LYS A 44 12.73 0.26 -5.12
CA LYS A 44 11.57 1.12 -5.43
C LYS A 44 10.24 0.37 -5.47
N LYS A 45 10.24 -0.93 -5.76
CA LYS A 45 9.00 -1.74 -5.75
C LYS A 45 8.63 -2.16 -4.33
N GLU A 46 9.62 -2.47 -3.51
CA GLU A 46 9.47 -2.76 -2.09
C GLU A 46 8.92 -1.52 -1.35
N GLU A 47 9.54 -0.35 -1.50
CA GLU A 47 9.06 0.91 -0.95
C GLU A 47 7.58 1.18 -1.30
N LYS A 48 7.19 0.93 -2.55
CA LYS A 48 5.79 1.08 -2.97
C LYS A 48 4.85 0.03 -2.37
N ALA A 49 5.34 -1.14 -2.04
CA ALA A 49 4.55 -2.14 -1.35
C ALA A 49 4.39 -1.73 0.11
N GLN A 50 5.45 -1.31 0.77
CA GLN A 50 5.43 -0.78 2.14
C GLN A 50 4.47 0.41 2.27
N MET A 51 4.56 1.42 1.40
CA MET A 51 3.62 2.56 1.37
C MET A 51 2.16 2.12 1.22
N LEU A 52 1.89 0.99 0.56
CA LEU A 52 0.52 0.47 0.44
C LEU A 52 0.04 -0.15 1.74
N VAL A 53 0.92 -0.81 2.49
CA VAL A 53 0.63 -1.35 3.83
C VAL A 53 0.30 -0.21 4.80
N GLU A 54 1.14 0.82 4.88
CA GLU A 54 0.92 2.00 5.73
C GLU A 54 -0.40 2.72 5.41
N ARG A 55 -0.75 2.83 4.14
CA ARG A 55 -2.04 3.40 3.74
C ARG A 55 -3.23 2.51 4.06
N ALA A 56 -3.03 1.20 4.04
CA ALA A 56 -4.08 0.24 4.42
C ALA A 56 -4.35 0.32 5.92
N GLU A 57 -3.32 0.42 6.74
CA GLU A 57 -3.39 0.72 8.17
C GLU A 57 -4.20 2.00 8.42
N GLN A 58 -3.79 3.12 7.81
CA GLN A 58 -4.52 4.39 7.92
C GLN A 58 -6.00 4.27 7.49
N THR A 59 -6.28 3.50 6.44
CA THR A 59 -7.65 3.25 6.00
C THR A 59 -8.44 2.52 7.07
N LEU A 60 -7.88 1.45 7.66
CA LEU A 60 -8.52 0.69 8.73
C LEU A 60 -8.79 1.57 9.95
N ASP A 61 -7.79 2.34 10.39
CA ASP A 61 -7.89 3.25 11.54
C ASP A 61 -8.96 4.33 11.34
N MET A 62 -9.09 4.85 10.11
CA MET A 62 -10.14 5.80 9.78
C MET A 62 -11.54 5.20 9.86
N PHE A 63 -11.72 3.91 9.51
CA PHE A 63 -12.99 3.21 9.74
C PHE A 63 -13.20 2.93 11.22
N ALA A 64 -12.17 2.45 11.93
CA ALA A 64 -12.21 2.16 13.36
C ALA A 64 -12.51 3.39 14.23
N SER A 65 -12.13 4.58 13.77
CA SER A 65 -12.35 5.84 14.48
C SER A 65 -13.80 6.35 14.44
N ASP A 66 -14.68 5.77 13.61
CA ASP A 66 -16.10 6.11 13.62
C ASP A 66 -16.86 5.20 14.61
N PRO A 67 -17.39 5.75 15.71
CA PRO A 67 -18.10 4.95 16.73
C PRO A 67 -19.33 4.21 16.17
N ARG A 68 -19.99 4.75 15.13
CA ARG A 68 -21.12 4.09 14.49
C ARG A 68 -20.67 2.83 13.75
N PHE A 69 -19.51 2.90 13.09
CA PHE A 69 -18.95 1.74 12.40
C PHE A 69 -18.64 0.61 13.38
N THR A 70 -17.94 0.91 14.46
CA THR A 70 -17.56 -0.07 15.47
C THR A 70 -18.78 -0.63 16.23
N HIS A 71 -19.78 0.21 16.49
CA HIS A 71 -21.02 -0.22 17.13
C HIS A 71 -21.89 -1.08 16.20
N ASP A 72 -22.23 -0.57 15.01
CA ASP A 72 -23.19 -1.25 14.09
C ASP A 72 -22.64 -2.59 13.57
N TYR A 73 -21.31 -2.71 13.47
CA TYR A 73 -20.63 -3.89 12.90
C TYR A 73 -19.81 -4.68 13.91
N TYR A 74 -19.98 -4.43 15.21
CA TYR A 74 -19.24 -5.11 16.29
C TYR A 74 -19.13 -6.62 16.10
N GLY A 75 -20.26 -7.32 15.88
CA GLY A 75 -20.28 -8.76 15.71
C GLY A 75 -19.51 -9.25 14.48
N TYR A 76 -19.50 -8.46 13.41
CA TYR A 76 -18.75 -8.79 12.19
C TYR A 76 -17.26 -8.50 12.35
N LEU A 77 -16.89 -7.42 13.07
CA LEU A 77 -15.50 -7.08 13.34
C LEU A 77 -14.83 -8.13 14.21
N THR A 78 -15.47 -8.52 15.31
CA THR A 78 -14.90 -9.48 16.28
C THR A 78 -14.83 -10.91 15.74
N THR A 79 -15.71 -11.26 14.79
CA THR A 79 -15.74 -12.60 14.16
C THR A 79 -15.15 -12.65 12.75
N ALA A 80 -14.59 -11.53 12.27
CA ALA A 80 -14.00 -11.42 10.94
C ALA A 80 -12.98 -12.51 10.68
N LYS A 81 -13.03 -13.08 9.47
CA LYS A 81 -12.04 -14.03 8.95
C LYS A 81 -10.91 -13.33 8.20
N GLY A 82 -11.12 -12.08 7.80
CA GLY A 82 -10.12 -11.26 7.14
C GLY A 82 -10.60 -9.86 6.86
N PHE A 83 -9.66 -9.00 6.51
CA PHE A 83 -9.90 -7.63 6.06
C PHE A 83 -9.14 -7.37 4.78
N LEU A 84 -9.85 -6.90 3.74
CA LEU A 84 -9.22 -6.40 2.52
C LEU A 84 -9.36 -4.88 2.48
N MET A 85 -8.26 -4.18 2.68
CA MET A 85 -8.16 -2.73 2.67
C MET A 85 -7.66 -2.25 1.30
N ILE A 86 -8.40 -1.31 0.68
CA ILE A 86 -8.04 -0.68 -0.59
C ILE A 86 -8.01 0.84 -0.37
N PRO A 87 -6.83 1.41 -0.05
CA PRO A 87 -6.70 2.82 0.31
C PRO A 87 -7.07 3.80 -0.79
N SER A 88 -7.08 3.33 -2.03
CA SER A 88 -7.40 4.18 -3.18
C SER A 88 -8.04 3.34 -4.29
N MET A 89 -9.33 3.53 -4.47
CA MET A 89 -10.11 2.98 -5.57
C MET A 89 -10.46 4.11 -6.53
N ALA A 90 -9.75 4.19 -7.65
CA ALA A 90 -10.04 5.14 -8.69
C ALA A 90 -11.17 4.63 -9.58
N LYS A 91 -12.18 5.46 -9.80
CA LYS A 91 -13.27 5.22 -10.75
C LYS A 91 -13.25 6.34 -11.78
N GLY A 92 -13.35 6.00 -13.06
CA GLY A 92 -13.38 6.98 -14.15
C GLY A 92 -14.07 6.43 -15.38
N GLY A 93 -14.68 7.33 -16.17
CA GLY A 93 -15.38 7.01 -17.41
C GLY A 93 -16.46 8.03 -17.73
N PHE A 94 -16.99 7.97 -18.94
CA PHE A 94 -18.06 8.88 -19.39
C PHE A 94 -19.37 8.13 -19.66
N ILE A 95 -19.36 7.06 -20.44
CA ILE A 95 -20.53 6.17 -20.68
C ILE A 95 -20.18 4.76 -20.21
N VAL A 96 -18.97 4.32 -20.53
CA VAL A 96 -18.36 3.10 -20.00
C VAL A 96 -17.16 3.53 -19.18
N GLY A 97 -17.12 3.10 -17.97
CA GLY A 97 -16.06 3.42 -17.02
C GLY A 97 -15.37 2.16 -16.51
N GLY A 98 -14.25 2.38 -15.87
CA GLY A 98 -13.54 1.34 -15.15
C GLY A 98 -13.22 1.81 -13.74
N SER A 99 -13.05 0.85 -12.86
CA SER A 99 -12.53 1.08 -11.52
C SER A 99 -11.31 0.22 -11.30
N LYS A 100 -10.31 0.76 -10.60
CA LYS A 100 -9.10 0.04 -10.24
C LYS A 100 -8.56 0.54 -8.91
N GLY A 101 -8.30 -0.40 -8.03
CA GLY A 101 -7.67 -0.18 -6.73
C GLY A 101 -6.59 -1.21 -6.46
N ARG A 102 -5.75 -0.91 -5.49
CA ARG A 102 -4.75 -1.81 -4.95
C ARG A 102 -4.94 -1.86 -3.45
N GLY A 103 -4.81 -3.04 -2.90
CA GLY A 103 -5.02 -3.24 -1.48
C GLY A 103 -4.21 -4.39 -0.93
N VAL A 104 -4.37 -4.59 0.36
CA VAL A 104 -3.77 -5.67 1.12
C VAL A 104 -4.86 -6.44 1.86
N LEU A 105 -4.68 -7.75 1.93
CA LEU A 105 -5.53 -8.68 2.67
C LEU A 105 -4.78 -9.18 3.90
N MET A 106 -5.42 -9.04 5.05
CA MET A 106 -5.08 -9.73 6.28
C MET A 106 -6.07 -10.85 6.51
N ALA A 107 -5.61 -12.02 6.94
CA ALA A 107 -6.47 -13.15 7.27
C ALA A 107 -6.20 -13.63 8.69
N ARG A 108 -7.27 -14.04 9.37
CA ARG A 108 -7.19 -14.63 10.70
C ARG A 108 -6.96 -16.12 10.56
N ASP A 109 -5.93 -16.62 11.23
CA ASP A 109 -5.70 -18.05 11.34
C ASP A 109 -6.85 -18.73 12.09
N ALA A 110 -7.38 -19.82 11.54
CA ALA A 110 -8.55 -20.48 12.09
C ALA A 110 -8.23 -21.30 13.35
N GLU A 111 -6.96 -21.69 13.55
CA GLU A 111 -6.52 -22.54 14.67
C GLU A 111 -5.98 -21.69 15.83
N THR A 112 -5.12 -20.72 15.51
CA THR A 112 -4.44 -19.89 16.53
C THR A 112 -5.20 -18.59 16.84
N GLY A 113 -6.00 -18.09 15.89
CA GLY A 113 -6.66 -16.81 15.98
C GLY A 113 -5.75 -15.62 15.66
N GLU A 114 -4.50 -15.85 15.32
CA GLU A 114 -3.52 -14.83 14.97
C GLU A 114 -3.81 -14.22 13.58
N TRP A 115 -3.33 -13.01 13.36
CA TRP A 115 -3.50 -12.31 12.11
C TRP A 115 -2.27 -12.44 11.22
N ASN A 116 -2.48 -12.96 10.01
CA ASN A 116 -1.45 -13.20 9.01
C ASN A 116 -1.59 -12.25 7.82
N GLY A 117 -0.47 -11.88 7.23
CA GLY A 117 -0.41 -10.99 6.07
C GLY A 117 0.68 -9.93 6.23
N PRO A 118 0.66 -8.90 5.39
CA PRO A 118 -0.30 -8.60 4.32
C PRO A 118 -0.04 -9.33 3.00
N ALA A 119 -1.07 -9.86 2.36
CA ALA A 119 -0.98 -10.29 0.97
C ALA A 119 -1.55 -9.21 0.03
N PHE A 120 -0.91 -8.98 -1.12
CA PHE A 120 -1.23 -7.86 -2.01
C PHE A 120 -2.20 -8.25 -3.11
N TYR A 121 -3.18 -7.37 -3.34
CA TYR A 121 -4.26 -7.59 -4.30
C TYR A 121 -4.50 -6.36 -5.18
N THR A 122 -5.18 -6.60 -6.29
CA THR A 122 -5.76 -5.57 -7.15
C THR A 122 -7.25 -5.82 -7.27
N LEU A 123 -8.07 -4.81 -7.06
CA LEU A 123 -9.50 -4.84 -7.33
C LEU A 123 -9.75 -4.04 -8.61
N GLY A 124 -10.42 -4.65 -9.56
CA GLY A 124 -10.78 -4.02 -10.82
C GLY A 124 -12.20 -4.36 -11.25
N GLY A 125 -12.87 -3.43 -11.93
CA GLY A 125 -14.19 -3.67 -12.44
C GLY A 125 -14.56 -2.73 -13.59
N ALA A 126 -15.46 -3.20 -14.45
CA ALA A 126 -16.13 -2.33 -15.41
C ALA A 126 -17.33 -1.69 -14.71
N SER A 127 -17.57 -0.43 -14.98
CA SER A 127 -18.74 0.29 -14.51
C SER A 127 -19.45 0.96 -15.71
N ILE A 128 -20.77 0.87 -15.72
CA ILE A 128 -21.60 1.61 -16.65
C ILE A 128 -22.20 2.76 -15.84
N GLY A 129 -21.95 4.00 -16.22
CA GLY A 129 -22.48 5.14 -15.49
C GLY A 129 -22.45 6.41 -16.29
N LEU A 130 -23.48 7.23 -16.10
CA LEU A 130 -23.67 8.50 -16.80
C LEU A 130 -22.92 9.68 -16.17
N GLN A 131 -22.07 9.42 -15.15
CA GLN A 131 -21.33 10.49 -14.46
C GLN A 131 -19.94 10.65 -15.07
N ALA A 132 -19.71 11.76 -15.74
CA ALA A 132 -18.37 12.20 -16.11
C ALA A 132 -17.62 12.66 -14.86
N GLY A 133 -16.43 12.11 -14.63
CA GLY A 133 -15.56 12.53 -13.54
C GLY A 133 -14.75 11.38 -12.93
N GLY A 134 -13.65 11.75 -12.32
CA GLY A 134 -12.85 10.83 -11.50
C GLY A 134 -13.27 10.90 -10.03
N LYS A 135 -13.55 9.76 -9.43
CA LYS A 135 -13.81 9.63 -7.98
C LYS A 135 -12.76 8.71 -7.38
N ASN A 136 -12.21 9.12 -6.26
CA ASN A 136 -11.34 8.28 -5.46
C ASN A 136 -12.06 7.93 -4.15
N SER A 137 -12.00 6.67 -3.75
CA SER A 137 -12.62 6.18 -2.53
C SER A 137 -11.68 5.20 -1.84
N GLU A 138 -11.71 5.18 -0.54
CA GLU A 138 -11.14 4.15 0.30
C GLU A 138 -12.18 3.05 0.46
N ILE A 139 -11.77 1.80 0.37
CA ILE A 139 -12.66 0.64 0.51
C ILE A 139 -12.12 -0.25 1.63
N LEU A 140 -13.02 -0.64 2.53
CA LEU A 140 -12.78 -1.68 3.51
C LEU A 140 -13.77 -2.82 3.23
N ILE A 141 -13.27 -4.05 3.14
CA ILE A 141 -14.08 -5.24 2.98
C ILE A 141 -13.82 -6.16 4.17
N ILE A 142 -14.86 -6.43 4.95
CA ILE A 142 -14.84 -7.45 6.01
C ILE A 142 -15.16 -8.80 5.35
N ILE A 143 -14.31 -9.79 5.56
CA ILE A 143 -14.54 -11.15 5.10
C ILE A 143 -15.13 -11.93 6.26
N THR A 144 -16.35 -12.43 6.08
CA THR A 144 -17.16 -13.01 7.14
C THR A 144 -17.14 -14.55 7.12
N SER A 145 -16.69 -15.15 6.02
CA SER A 145 -16.73 -16.60 5.82
C SER A 145 -15.38 -17.19 5.43
N GLU A 146 -15.14 -18.44 5.82
CA GLU A 146 -13.99 -19.22 5.37
C GLU A 146 -13.99 -19.40 3.84
N ARG A 147 -15.17 -19.50 3.24
CA ARG A 147 -15.33 -19.55 1.78
C ARG A 147 -14.76 -18.28 1.15
N GLY A 148 -15.00 -17.12 1.78
CA GLY A 148 -14.46 -15.82 1.36
C GLY A 148 -12.93 -15.84 1.31
N ILE A 149 -12.29 -16.24 2.40
CA ILE A 149 -10.83 -16.39 2.46
C ILE A 149 -10.34 -17.36 1.39
N ASN A 150 -10.87 -18.59 1.35
CA ASN A 150 -10.41 -19.64 0.45
C ASN A 150 -10.53 -19.24 -1.03
N ARG A 151 -11.58 -18.50 -1.42
CA ARG A 151 -11.73 -18.00 -2.78
C ARG A 151 -10.73 -16.91 -3.12
N LEU A 152 -10.42 -16.04 -2.16
CA LEU A 152 -9.45 -14.96 -2.33
C LEU A 152 -7.97 -15.43 -2.34
N LEU A 153 -7.68 -16.65 -1.88
CA LEU A 153 -6.33 -17.23 -2.05
C LEU A 153 -5.95 -17.41 -3.53
N ASN A 154 -6.95 -17.42 -4.41
CA ASN A 154 -6.78 -17.58 -5.85
C ASN A 154 -7.09 -16.28 -6.59
N THR A 155 -6.47 -16.09 -7.74
CA THR A 155 -6.73 -14.94 -8.61
C THR A 155 -8.10 -15.04 -9.30
N GLY A 156 -8.64 -13.92 -9.74
CA GLY A 156 -9.86 -13.84 -10.52
C GLY A 156 -11.14 -14.08 -9.72
N ALA A 157 -11.17 -13.78 -8.41
CA ALA A 157 -12.40 -13.87 -7.62
C ALA A 157 -13.41 -12.79 -8.05
N LYS A 158 -14.58 -13.21 -8.55
CA LYS A 158 -15.64 -12.31 -9.00
C LYS A 158 -16.58 -12.00 -7.85
N LEU A 159 -16.68 -10.72 -7.51
CA LEU A 159 -17.60 -10.21 -6.50
C LEU A 159 -19.03 -10.14 -7.06
N GLY A 160 -20.00 -10.65 -6.30
CA GLY A 160 -21.39 -10.82 -6.76
C GLY A 160 -21.62 -12.09 -7.60
N GLY A 161 -20.54 -12.77 -8.02
CA GLY A 161 -20.60 -14.03 -8.75
C GLY A 161 -20.07 -15.21 -7.93
N ASP A 162 -18.74 -15.22 -7.68
CA ASP A 162 -18.11 -16.29 -6.90
C ASP A 162 -18.31 -16.08 -5.39
N LEU A 163 -18.36 -14.84 -4.94
CA LEU A 163 -18.54 -14.40 -3.56
C LEU A 163 -19.70 -13.44 -3.44
N SER A 164 -20.60 -13.70 -2.50
CA SER A 164 -21.68 -12.78 -2.16
C SER A 164 -21.14 -11.56 -1.43
N VAL A 165 -21.63 -10.38 -1.80
CA VAL A 165 -21.20 -9.10 -1.25
C VAL A 165 -22.40 -8.33 -0.74
N ALA A 166 -22.38 -8.03 0.55
CA ALA A 166 -23.30 -7.06 1.15
C ALA A 166 -22.70 -5.65 1.10
N VAL A 167 -23.57 -4.68 1.01
CA VAL A 167 -23.21 -3.26 1.09
C VAL A 167 -23.38 -2.80 2.54
N GLY A 168 -22.28 -2.42 3.18
CA GLY A 168 -22.29 -1.88 4.53
C GLY A 168 -22.65 -0.39 4.54
N THR A 169 -23.66 -0.01 5.31
CA THR A 169 -24.08 1.38 5.52
C THR A 169 -24.09 1.70 7.00
N LEU A 170 -23.73 2.93 7.39
CA LEU A 170 -23.74 3.35 8.78
C LEU A 170 -25.12 3.84 9.20
N GLY A 171 -25.57 3.41 10.38
CA GLY A 171 -26.86 3.81 10.97
C GLY A 171 -28.07 2.99 10.50
N GLU A 172 -27.93 2.20 9.44
CA GLU A 172 -29.02 1.34 8.93
C GLU A 172 -28.74 -0.15 9.17
N GLY A 173 -27.48 -0.47 9.53
CA GLY A 173 -27.01 -1.86 9.67
C GLY A 173 -26.97 -2.61 8.33
N ILE A 174 -26.87 -3.91 8.41
CA ILE A 174 -26.97 -4.79 7.23
C ILE A 174 -28.41 -5.28 7.12
N GLY A 175 -28.98 -5.16 5.92
CA GLY A 175 -30.30 -5.74 5.64
C GLY A 175 -30.35 -7.24 5.94
N SER A 176 -31.48 -7.73 6.41
CA SER A 176 -31.64 -9.12 6.85
C SER A 176 -31.31 -10.17 5.78
N ALA A 177 -31.39 -9.81 4.49
CA ALA A 177 -30.98 -10.65 3.37
C ALA A 177 -29.46 -10.80 3.24
N ASP A 178 -28.71 -9.84 3.76
CA ASP A 178 -27.25 -9.74 3.59
C ASP A 178 -26.45 -10.33 4.77
N VAL A 179 -27.15 -10.79 5.82
CA VAL A 179 -26.54 -11.37 7.04
C VAL A 179 -25.64 -12.59 6.75
N ARG A 180 -25.81 -13.24 5.58
CA ARG A 180 -25.04 -14.41 5.15
C ARG A 180 -24.06 -14.12 4.02
N ALA A 181 -23.80 -12.86 3.71
CA ALA A 181 -22.84 -12.51 2.67
C ALA A 181 -21.42 -12.96 3.06
N ASP A 182 -20.64 -13.42 2.09
CA ASP A 182 -19.24 -13.78 2.29
C ASP A 182 -18.37 -12.56 2.59
N LEU A 183 -18.79 -11.39 2.09
CA LEU A 183 -18.07 -10.12 2.16
C LEU A 183 -19.04 -8.99 2.51
N ILE A 184 -18.59 -8.04 3.34
CA ILE A 184 -19.31 -6.80 3.59
C ILE A 184 -18.39 -5.66 3.15
N ALA A 185 -18.85 -4.83 2.22
CA ALA A 185 -18.05 -3.79 1.60
C ALA A 185 -18.50 -2.39 2.03
N PHE A 186 -17.56 -1.61 2.50
CA PHE A 186 -17.73 -0.21 2.90
C PHE A 186 -16.90 0.68 2.00
N SER A 187 -17.38 1.91 1.78
CA SER A 187 -16.59 2.94 1.11
C SER A 187 -16.58 4.23 1.89
N ARG A 188 -15.45 4.93 1.82
CA ARG A 188 -15.31 6.29 2.30
C ARG A 188 -14.81 7.18 1.18
N SER A 189 -15.47 8.31 0.97
CA SER A 189 -15.09 9.28 -0.05
C SER A 189 -15.25 10.69 0.47
N LYS A 190 -14.20 11.52 0.39
CA LYS A 190 -14.19 12.89 0.91
C LYS A 190 -14.66 13.00 2.38
N GLY A 191 -14.31 12.02 3.22
CA GLY A 191 -14.70 12.00 4.64
C GLY A 191 -16.11 11.49 4.93
N PHE A 192 -16.90 11.16 3.91
CA PHE A 192 -18.24 10.57 4.08
C PHE A 192 -18.18 9.07 3.90
N PHE A 193 -18.78 8.35 4.82
CA PHE A 193 -18.99 6.91 4.71
C PHE A 193 -20.18 6.61 3.82
N GLY A 194 -20.12 5.48 3.14
CA GLY A 194 -21.21 4.95 2.32
C GLY A 194 -20.94 3.51 1.96
N GLY A 195 -21.97 2.85 1.45
CA GLY A 195 -21.81 1.51 0.92
C GLY A 195 -21.00 1.47 -0.38
N ALA A 196 -20.29 0.38 -0.59
CA ALA A 196 -19.58 0.12 -1.84
C ALA A 196 -20.26 -0.99 -2.62
N SER A 197 -20.94 -0.66 -3.72
CA SER A 197 -21.33 -1.68 -4.69
C SER A 197 -20.09 -2.10 -5.48
N LEU A 198 -19.68 -3.35 -5.26
CA LEU A 198 -18.52 -3.98 -5.89
C LEU A 198 -18.90 -5.14 -6.80
N GLU A 199 -20.19 -5.35 -7.04
CA GLU A 199 -20.67 -6.40 -7.94
C GLU A 199 -20.05 -6.29 -9.34
N GLY A 200 -19.66 -7.43 -9.89
CA GLY A 200 -18.98 -7.51 -11.19
C GLY A 200 -17.49 -7.12 -11.12
N SER A 201 -16.98 -6.69 -9.98
CA SER A 201 -15.56 -6.48 -9.79
C SER A 201 -14.80 -7.79 -9.62
N VAL A 202 -13.52 -7.79 -9.98
CA VAL A 202 -12.63 -8.95 -9.88
C VAL A 202 -11.49 -8.59 -8.92
N VAL A 203 -11.22 -9.50 -7.98
CA VAL A 203 -10.09 -9.44 -7.06
C VAL A 203 -8.99 -10.36 -7.59
N ASP A 204 -7.85 -9.76 -7.91
CA ASP A 204 -6.68 -10.47 -8.44
C ASP A 204 -5.49 -10.37 -7.48
N VAL A 205 -4.76 -11.47 -7.35
CA VAL A 205 -3.51 -11.53 -6.59
C VAL A 205 -2.45 -10.67 -7.27
N SER A 206 -1.74 -9.84 -6.51
CA SER A 206 -0.62 -9.05 -7.01
C SER A 206 0.72 -9.72 -6.68
N GLN A 207 1.03 -10.84 -7.35
CA GLN A 207 2.23 -11.64 -7.10
C GLN A 207 3.53 -10.84 -7.15
N SER A 208 3.61 -9.85 -8.06
CA SER A 208 4.80 -8.99 -8.18
C SER A 208 5.02 -8.08 -6.96
N ARG A 209 3.95 -7.75 -6.20
CA ARG A 209 4.06 -7.00 -4.95
C ARG A 209 4.35 -7.91 -3.78
N ASN A 210 3.73 -9.09 -3.71
CA ASN A 210 4.11 -10.10 -2.71
C ASN A 210 5.61 -10.35 -2.78
N ARG A 211 6.14 -10.64 -3.97
CA ARG A 211 7.58 -10.84 -4.18
C ARG A 211 8.42 -9.61 -3.80
N ALA A 212 7.96 -8.41 -4.12
CA ALA A 212 8.71 -7.21 -3.81
C ALA A 212 8.76 -6.90 -2.31
N TYR A 213 7.69 -7.21 -1.58
CA TYR A 213 7.55 -6.95 -0.16
C TYR A 213 8.30 -7.97 0.70
N TYR A 214 8.22 -9.26 0.33
CA TYR A 214 8.83 -10.34 1.09
C TYR A 214 10.22 -10.76 0.58
N GLY A 215 10.67 -10.23 -0.56
CA GLY A 215 11.94 -10.62 -1.17
C GLY A 215 11.91 -12.01 -1.83
N GLU A 216 10.83 -12.77 -1.66
CA GLU A 216 10.66 -14.13 -2.17
C GLU A 216 9.29 -14.32 -2.84
N ASP A 217 9.13 -15.39 -3.62
CA ASP A 217 7.92 -15.65 -4.41
C ASP A 217 6.90 -16.44 -3.59
N LEU A 218 6.24 -15.77 -2.64
CA LEU A 218 5.20 -16.33 -1.80
C LEU A 218 3.82 -16.19 -2.42
N ARG A 219 3.05 -17.26 -2.40
CA ARG A 219 1.62 -17.23 -2.77
C ARG A 219 0.79 -16.72 -1.59
N PRO A 220 -0.43 -16.21 -1.82
CA PRO A 220 -1.33 -15.80 -0.73
C PRO A 220 -1.54 -16.89 0.31
N SER A 221 -1.62 -18.16 -0.10
CA SER A 221 -1.76 -19.30 0.83
C SER A 221 -0.52 -19.50 1.72
N ASP A 222 0.66 -19.14 1.24
CA ASP A 222 1.89 -19.23 2.03
C ASP A 222 1.90 -18.12 3.09
N ILE A 223 1.44 -16.90 2.73
CA ILE A 223 1.39 -15.73 3.58
C ILE A 223 0.24 -15.82 4.59
N LEU A 224 -0.99 -16.03 4.10
CA LEU A 224 -2.22 -15.85 4.88
C LEU A 224 -2.61 -17.09 5.70
N ILE A 225 -2.17 -18.30 5.29
CA ILE A 225 -2.55 -19.56 5.94
C ILE A 225 -1.36 -20.24 6.63
N ARG A 226 -0.17 -20.15 6.04
CA ARG A 226 1.02 -20.80 6.56
C ARG A 226 1.94 -19.89 7.33
N SER A 227 1.53 -18.63 7.52
CA SER A 227 2.29 -17.58 8.22
C SER A 227 3.75 -17.46 7.73
N ARG A 228 3.95 -17.59 6.40
CA ARG A 228 5.26 -17.44 5.80
C ARG A 228 5.49 -16.00 5.36
N GLY A 229 6.72 -15.56 5.46
CA GLY A 229 7.13 -14.21 5.07
C GLY A 229 6.93 -13.21 6.20
N GLU A 230 7.95 -13.05 7.02
CA GLU A 230 8.00 -12.02 8.06
C GLU A 230 8.49 -10.71 7.45
N ASN A 231 7.86 -9.61 7.86
CA ASN A 231 8.28 -8.26 7.50
C ASN A 231 7.80 -7.28 8.57
N GLU A 232 8.74 -6.70 9.31
CA GLU A 232 8.47 -5.73 10.39
C GLU A 232 7.62 -4.53 9.93
N GLY A 233 7.62 -4.23 8.64
CA GLY A 233 6.75 -3.21 8.06
C GLY A 233 5.25 -3.54 8.10
N ALA A 234 4.85 -4.74 8.55
CA ALA A 234 3.46 -5.14 8.74
C ALA A 234 2.94 -4.90 10.16
N ASP A 235 3.81 -4.69 11.15
CA ASP A 235 3.46 -4.69 12.57
C ASP A 235 2.36 -3.68 12.90
N GLY A 236 2.46 -2.43 12.42
CA GLY A 236 1.43 -1.42 12.62
C GLY A 236 0.05 -1.83 12.09
N LEU A 237 0.01 -2.45 10.90
CA LEU A 237 -1.25 -2.95 10.35
C LEU A 237 -1.79 -4.15 11.14
N ILE A 238 -0.93 -5.03 11.61
CA ILE A 238 -1.33 -6.15 12.48
C ILE A 238 -1.95 -5.61 13.76
N ASP A 239 -1.29 -4.67 14.42
CA ASP A 239 -1.77 -4.01 15.64
C ASP A 239 -3.14 -3.36 15.43
N SER A 240 -3.32 -2.63 14.34
CA SER A 240 -4.61 -2.00 13.98
C SER A 240 -5.71 -3.05 13.77
N VAL A 241 -5.40 -4.19 13.11
CA VAL A 241 -6.36 -5.28 12.91
C VAL A 241 -6.71 -5.96 14.24
N VAL A 242 -5.73 -6.21 15.09
CA VAL A 242 -5.94 -6.74 16.44
C VAL A 242 -6.83 -5.79 17.24
N ALA A 243 -6.52 -4.50 17.26
CA ALA A 243 -7.27 -3.50 18.00
C ALA A 243 -8.75 -3.46 17.60
N ILE A 244 -9.06 -3.42 16.29
CA ILE A 244 -10.45 -3.33 15.82
C ILE A 244 -11.23 -4.64 16.05
N THR A 245 -10.55 -5.77 16.21
CA THR A 245 -11.20 -7.07 16.44
C THR A 245 -11.31 -7.47 17.90
N THR A 246 -10.63 -6.73 18.80
CA THR A 246 -10.67 -6.94 20.26
C THR A 246 -11.42 -5.85 21.01
N ILE A 247 -12.17 -5.00 20.28
CA ILE A 247 -13.00 -3.96 20.88
C ILE A 247 -14.01 -4.59 21.88
N GLU A 248 -14.20 -3.94 23.02
CA GLU A 248 -15.25 -4.31 23.96
C GLU A 248 -16.58 -3.70 23.51
N HIS A 249 -17.64 -4.47 23.62
CA HIS A 249 -18.99 -3.97 23.37
C HIS A 249 -19.37 -3.00 24.50
N THR A 250 -19.14 -1.72 24.31
CA THR A 250 -19.66 -0.70 25.22
C THR A 250 -21.18 -0.71 25.06
N GLN A 251 -21.88 -1.32 26.01
CA GLN A 251 -23.32 -1.14 26.12
C GLN A 251 -23.53 0.36 26.40
N VAL A 252 -24.02 1.06 25.40
CA VAL A 252 -24.65 2.37 25.64
C VAL A 252 -25.86 2.03 26.51
N ALA A 253 -25.71 2.25 27.82
CA ALA A 253 -26.82 2.19 28.73
C ALA A 253 -27.86 3.18 28.19
N ASP A 254 -29.00 2.61 27.75
CA ASP A 254 -30.17 3.35 27.39
C ASP A 254 -30.54 4.22 28.59
N SER A 255 -30.21 5.49 28.52
CA SER A 255 -30.74 6.51 29.40
C SER A 255 -32.18 6.84 28.92
N GLU A 256 -33.00 5.83 28.77
CA GLU A 256 -34.43 5.97 28.72
C GLU A 256 -34.99 5.59 30.07
N GLY A 257 -35.36 6.60 30.79
CA GLY A 257 -36.20 6.36 31.95
C GLY A 257 -35.95 7.27 33.11
N SER A 258 -36.40 8.50 33.00
CA SER A 258 -37.18 9.14 34.04
C SER A 258 -37.57 10.54 33.61
N ASP A 259 -38.78 10.66 33.08
CA ASP A 259 -39.75 11.62 33.61
C ASP A 259 -41.13 11.23 33.10
#